data_435078adebfda7bd0e3bf38c3837b9dc
#
_entry.id   435078adebfda7bd0e3bf38c3837b9dc
#
_cell.length_a   1.000
_cell.length_b   1.000
_cell.length_c   1.000
_cell.angle_alpha   90.00
_cell.angle_beta   90.00
_cell.angle_gamma   90.00
#
_symmetry.space_group_name_H-M   'P 1'
#
loop_
_entity.id
_entity.type
_entity.pdbx_description
1 polymer ?
#
loop_
_entity_poly.entity_id
_entity_poly.type
_entity_poly.pdbx_seq_one_letter_code
_entity_poly.pdbx_strand_id
1 'polypeptide(L)'
;MRQRSNTFFLLFAIVTAMSLVTAAVAMAATIIGDNGPNNLTGTDQRDRIFARGGDDTINALARADRVIAGQGNDTVNAGAGHDDVSGGDGNDALDGGRGHDRVLGGEGDDAMEGGGGFPGRRGDELHGNAGNDNIEGGGGYDLITGNAGLDTLNGGGGCDRIFAGPDNDTLNGGAGNNFRRLRCERLHGGAGNDTSTGGVGRDFMSGGFDNDTQSGGNGSDKIFANQGRDVSDGGNGRDVLWALSRKDVTAIGDLEGDELSGGEGNDRFLVRDGEKDLIHCGGGNDRVIADQYDQVDPDCERVEIRTITSLDQVQDDEENRTEAPSEDQDEGPTP
;
A
#
# COMPACT_ATOMS: atom_id res chain seq x y z
N MET A 1 -84.06 -49.34 37.42
CA MET A 1 -83.62 -48.99 36.04
C MET A 1 -82.47 -47.99 36.10
N ARG A 2 -81.30 -48.45 35.85
CA ARG A 2 -80.07 -47.58 35.85
C ARG A 2 -79.51 -47.57 34.45
N GLN A 3 -79.54 -46.42 33.85
CA GLN A 3 -78.98 -46.15 32.55
C GLN A 3 -77.48 -45.90 32.73
N ARG A 4 -76.61 -46.67 32.07
CA ARG A 4 -75.14 -46.44 32.07
C ARG A 4 -74.78 -45.61 30.84
N SER A 5 -74.26 -44.43 31.10
CA SER A 5 -73.72 -43.56 30.08
C SER A 5 -72.30 -44.07 29.73
N ASN A 6 -72.08 -44.38 28.45
CA ASN A 6 -70.76 -44.68 27.91
C ASN A 6 -70.15 -43.38 27.39
N THR A 7 -69.14 -42.88 28.09
CA THR A 7 -68.35 -41.78 27.64
C THR A 7 -67.17 -42.31 26.83
N PHE A 8 -67.17 -42.09 25.52
CA PHE A 8 -66.05 -42.37 24.64
C PHE A 8 -65.05 -41.26 24.82
N PHE A 9 -63.88 -41.60 25.33
CA PHE A 9 -62.67 -40.69 25.30
C PHE A 9 -62.04 -40.78 23.91
N LEU A 10 -62.16 -39.71 23.11
CA LEU A 10 -61.41 -39.53 21.87
C LEU A 10 -60.06 -39.06 22.22
N LEU A 11 -59.04 -39.91 22.11
CA LEU A 11 -57.61 -39.53 22.26
C LEU A 11 -57.20 -38.89 20.95
N PHE A 12 -57.10 -37.56 20.94
CA PHE A 12 -56.40 -36.82 19.84
C PHE A 12 -54.90 -36.96 20.00
N ALA A 13 -54.25 -37.81 19.24
CA ALA A 13 -52.83 -37.85 19.10
C ALA A 13 -52.38 -36.68 18.20
N ILE A 14 -51.89 -35.63 18.80
CA ILE A 14 -51.21 -34.56 18.08
C ILE A 14 -49.83 -35.10 17.67
N VAL A 15 -49.70 -35.51 16.44
CA VAL A 15 -48.39 -35.78 15.82
C VAL A 15 -47.80 -34.43 15.43
N THR A 16 -46.97 -33.87 16.30
CA THR A 16 -46.09 -32.76 15.95
C THR A 16 -45.03 -33.31 14.99
N ALA A 17 -45.23 -33.05 13.72
CA ALA A 17 -44.17 -33.23 12.73
C ALA A 17 -43.07 -32.25 13.03
N MET A 18 -42.04 -32.70 13.76
CA MET A 18 -40.80 -32.00 13.94
C MET A 18 -40.07 -32.09 12.60
N SER A 19 -40.23 -31.06 11.76
CA SER A 19 -39.42 -30.93 10.55
C SER A 19 -37.96 -30.71 11.00
N LEU A 20 -37.18 -31.79 10.92
CA LEU A 20 -35.76 -31.76 11.07
C LEU A 20 -35.22 -31.00 9.85
N VAL A 21 -35.04 -29.70 10.00
CA VAL A 21 -34.23 -28.94 9.04
C VAL A 21 -32.80 -29.43 9.23
N THR A 22 -32.44 -30.44 8.48
CA THR A 22 -31.03 -30.78 8.29
C THR A 22 -30.43 -29.61 7.50
N ALA A 23 -29.78 -28.66 8.21
CA ALA A 23 -28.89 -27.78 7.55
C ALA A 23 -27.83 -28.67 6.86
N ALA A 24 -27.89 -28.72 5.56
CA ALA A 24 -26.81 -29.33 4.80
C ALA A 24 -25.55 -28.57 5.19
N VAL A 25 -24.63 -29.22 5.88
CA VAL A 25 -23.33 -28.64 6.15
C VAL A 25 -22.67 -28.54 4.78
N ALA A 26 -22.56 -27.33 4.25
CA ALA A 26 -21.77 -27.11 3.04
C ALA A 26 -20.38 -27.68 3.29
N MET A 27 -19.89 -28.50 2.41
CA MET A 27 -18.54 -29.07 2.49
C MET A 27 -17.65 -28.22 1.58
N ALA A 28 -16.38 -28.06 1.97
CA ALA A 28 -15.36 -27.46 1.12
C ALA A 28 -15.42 -28.05 -0.30
N ALA A 29 -15.47 -27.18 -1.30
CA ALA A 29 -15.59 -27.58 -2.71
C ALA A 29 -14.29 -27.40 -3.47
N THR A 30 -14.13 -28.21 -4.51
CA THR A 30 -13.19 -27.89 -5.60
C THR A 30 -14.04 -27.62 -6.83
N ILE A 31 -14.01 -26.38 -7.30
CA ILE A 31 -14.81 -25.89 -8.42
C ILE A 31 -13.85 -25.64 -9.58
N ILE A 32 -14.21 -26.15 -10.75
CA ILE A 32 -13.37 -26.07 -11.93
C ILE A 32 -14.23 -25.59 -13.10
N GLY A 33 -13.87 -24.46 -13.69
CA GLY A 33 -14.43 -23.94 -14.92
C GLY A 33 -13.86 -24.58 -16.19
N ASP A 34 -14.15 -23.96 -17.31
CA ASP A 34 -13.59 -24.35 -18.61
C ASP A 34 -12.86 -23.16 -19.27
N ASN A 35 -12.66 -23.18 -20.56
CA ASN A 35 -11.94 -22.08 -21.25
C ASN A 35 -12.89 -21.02 -21.85
N GLY A 36 -14.12 -20.95 -21.41
CA GLY A 36 -15.09 -19.92 -21.82
C GLY A 36 -15.61 -19.20 -20.58
N PRO A 37 -16.35 -18.10 -20.74
CA PRO A 37 -16.86 -17.32 -19.61
C PRO A 37 -17.71 -18.16 -18.65
N ASN A 38 -17.30 -18.21 -17.39
CA ASN A 38 -17.96 -18.96 -16.34
C ASN A 38 -18.57 -18.02 -15.27
N ASN A 39 -19.55 -18.52 -14.54
CA ASN A 39 -20.03 -17.91 -13.30
C ASN A 39 -19.92 -18.95 -12.18
N LEU A 40 -18.89 -18.80 -11.34
CA LEU A 40 -18.52 -19.78 -10.33
C LEU A 40 -18.84 -19.24 -8.94
N THR A 41 -19.53 -20.06 -8.14
CA THR A 41 -19.86 -19.68 -6.77
C THR A 41 -19.38 -20.77 -5.82
N GLY A 42 -18.61 -20.36 -4.80
CA GLY A 42 -18.13 -21.21 -3.73
C GLY A 42 -19.19 -21.57 -2.71
N THR A 43 -18.75 -21.95 -1.54
CA THR A 43 -19.58 -22.33 -0.40
C THR A 43 -19.16 -21.50 0.83
N ASP A 44 -19.89 -21.64 1.96
CA ASP A 44 -19.43 -21.04 3.24
C ASP A 44 -18.29 -21.86 3.90
N GLN A 45 -17.50 -22.61 3.13
CA GLN A 45 -16.36 -23.40 3.60
C GLN A 45 -15.15 -23.07 2.74
N ARG A 46 -13.96 -23.54 3.20
CA ARG A 46 -12.72 -23.36 2.46
C ARG A 46 -12.77 -24.05 1.11
N ASP A 47 -12.80 -23.28 0.04
CA ASP A 47 -12.93 -23.78 -1.32
C ASP A 47 -11.62 -23.65 -2.12
N ARG A 48 -11.58 -24.35 -3.24
CA ARG A 48 -10.57 -24.18 -4.29
C ARG A 48 -11.28 -23.97 -5.61
N ILE A 49 -11.09 -22.81 -6.20
CA ILE A 49 -11.76 -22.41 -7.44
C ILE A 49 -10.70 -22.19 -8.52
N PHE A 50 -10.87 -22.86 -9.64
CA PHE A 50 -9.99 -22.79 -10.81
C PHE A 50 -10.85 -22.47 -12.02
N ALA A 51 -10.89 -21.24 -12.48
CA ALA A 51 -11.77 -20.84 -13.58
C ALA A 51 -11.17 -21.14 -14.96
N ARG A 52 -9.87 -21.05 -15.11
CA ARG A 52 -9.03 -21.37 -16.27
C ARG A 52 -8.93 -20.30 -17.31
N GLY A 53 -9.96 -20.06 -18.11
CA GLY A 53 -9.87 -19.05 -19.15
C GLY A 53 -11.22 -18.62 -19.66
N GLY A 54 -11.25 -17.46 -20.33
CA GLY A 54 -12.46 -16.71 -20.65
C GLY A 54 -12.74 -15.71 -19.54
N ASP A 55 -13.56 -14.70 -19.80
CA ASP A 55 -13.91 -13.67 -18.82
C ASP A 55 -14.85 -14.25 -17.75
N ASP A 56 -14.30 -14.59 -16.60
CA ASP A 56 -14.99 -15.33 -15.54
C ASP A 56 -15.54 -14.40 -14.44
N THR A 57 -16.61 -14.82 -13.80
CA THR A 57 -17.14 -14.16 -12.59
C THR A 57 -17.13 -15.16 -11.44
N ILE A 58 -16.38 -14.84 -10.38
CA ILE A 58 -16.13 -15.75 -9.27
C ILE A 58 -16.56 -15.10 -7.96
N ASN A 59 -17.35 -15.82 -7.15
CA ASN A 59 -17.72 -15.42 -5.80
C ASN A 59 -17.43 -16.57 -4.84
N ALA A 60 -16.36 -16.44 -4.01
CA ALA A 60 -15.92 -17.51 -3.14
C ALA A 60 -16.68 -17.60 -1.81
N LEU A 61 -17.32 -16.51 -1.36
CA LEU A 61 -18.21 -16.35 -0.20
C LEU A 61 -17.48 -16.22 1.14
N ALA A 62 -17.13 -17.32 1.80
CA ALA A 62 -16.63 -17.23 3.18
C ALA A 62 -15.63 -18.32 3.54
N ARG A 63 -14.77 -18.02 4.52
CA ARG A 63 -13.61 -18.82 4.90
C ARG A 63 -12.42 -18.58 3.97
N ALA A 64 -11.31 -19.23 4.34
CA ALA A 64 -10.05 -19.07 3.65
C ALA A 64 -10.05 -19.84 2.33
N ASP A 65 -10.34 -19.16 1.25
CA ASP A 65 -10.50 -19.72 -0.08
C ASP A 65 -9.23 -19.56 -0.92
N ARG A 66 -9.11 -20.37 -1.94
CA ARG A 66 -8.09 -20.22 -2.96
C ARG A 66 -8.73 -20.11 -4.32
N VAL A 67 -8.50 -18.97 -4.98
CA VAL A 67 -9.05 -18.67 -6.30
C VAL A 67 -7.90 -18.49 -7.30
N ILE A 68 -8.00 -19.17 -8.43
CA ILE A 68 -7.15 -18.94 -9.60
C ILE A 68 -8.11 -18.71 -10.77
N ALA A 69 -8.19 -17.46 -11.22
CA ALA A 69 -9.09 -17.08 -12.29
C ALA A 69 -8.52 -17.52 -13.64
N GLY A 70 -7.40 -17.00 -14.10
CA GLY A 70 -6.66 -17.65 -15.17
C GLY A 70 -6.35 -16.77 -16.37
N GLN A 71 -6.96 -17.00 -17.52
CA GLN A 71 -6.81 -16.16 -18.69
C GLN A 71 -8.13 -15.46 -19.01
N GLY A 72 -8.10 -14.20 -19.29
CA GLY A 72 -9.28 -13.39 -19.60
C GLY A 72 -9.42 -12.24 -18.61
N ASN A 73 -10.43 -11.40 -18.80
CA ASN A 73 -10.67 -10.31 -17.85
C ASN A 73 -11.66 -10.79 -16.80
N ASP A 74 -11.12 -11.18 -15.67
CA ASP A 74 -11.88 -11.88 -14.64
C ASP A 74 -12.41 -10.91 -13.57
N THR A 75 -13.50 -11.27 -12.93
CA THR A 75 -14.07 -10.57 -11.77
C THR A 75 -14.14 -11.52 -10.59
N VAL A 76 -13.38 -11.26 -9.55
CA VAL A 76 -13.30 -12.10 -8.36
C VAL A 76 -13.76 -11.33 -7.13
N ASN A 77 -14.66 -11.92 -6.36
CA ASN A 77 -14.98 -11.53 -4.99
C ASN A 77 -14.68 -12.72 -4.08
N ALA A 78 -13.60 -12.60 -3.29
CA ALA A 78 -13.20 -13.67 -2.38
C ALA A 78 -14.07 -13.70 -1.12
N GLY A 79 -14.48 -12.53 -0.62
CA GLY A 79 -15.54 -12.42 0.38
C GLY A 79 -15.05 -12.28 1.80
N ALA A 80 -15.16 -13.29 2.65
CA ALA A 80 -14.73 -13.16 4.04
C ALA A 80 -13.86 -14.34 4.45
N GLY A 81 -12.59 -14.07 4.67
CA GLY A 81 -11.65 -15.14 5.00
C GLY A 81 -10.23 -14.67 5.23
N HIS A 82 -9.34 -15.53 4.92
CA HIS A 82 -7.95 -15.21 4.62
C HIS A 82 -7.69 -15.88 3.28
N ASP A 83 -7.94 -15.14 2.24
CA ASP A 83 -8.09 -15.68 0.90
C ASP A 83 -6.80 -15.55 0.09
N ASP A 84 -6.59 -16.46 -0.85
CA ASP A 84 -5.44 -16.48 -1.76
C ASP A 84 -5.99 -16.40 -3.19
N VAL A 85 -5.91 -15.21 -3.79
CA VAL A 85 -6.51 -14.86 -5.07
C VAL A 85 -5.42 -14.60 -6.09
N SER A 86 -5.56 -15.15 -7.28
CA SER A 86 -4.74 -14.85 -8.45
C SER A 86 -5.65 -14.58 -9.64
N GLY A 87 -5.54 -13.40 -10.24
CA GLY A 87 -6.18 -13.03 -11.49
C GLY A 87 -5.60 -13.82 -12.64
N GLY A 88 -4.46 -13.48 -13.12
CA GLY A 88 -3.73 -14.24 -14.14
C GLY A 88 -3.33 -13.43 -15.33
N ASP A 89 -3.76 -13.81 -16.53
CA ASP A 89 -3.53 -13.04 -17.75
C ASP A 89 -4.80 -12.25 -18.08
N GLY A 90 -4.74 -10.95 -18.20
CA GLY A 90 -5.85 -10.08 -18.58
C GLY A 90 -6.08 -8.94 -17.59
N ASN A 91 -7.03 -8.08 -17.84
CA ASN A 91 -7.33 -6.96 -16.96
C ASN A 91 -8.40 -7.39 -15.94
N ASP A 92 -7.98 -7.70 -14.73
CA ASP A 92 -8.80 -8.34 -13.71
C ASP A 92 -9.39 -7.33 -12.70
N ALA A 93 -10.53 -7.66 -12.14
CA ALA A 93 -11.14 -6.95 -11.02
C ALA A 93 -11.20 -7.88 -9.80
N LEU A 94 -10.34 -7.63 -8.81
CA LEU A 94 -10.10 -8.54 -7.70
C LEU A 94 -10.42 -7.89 -6.35
N ASP A 95 -11.37 -8.46 -5.61
CA ASP A 95 -11.75 -8.05 -4.26
C ASP A 95 -11.42 -9.17 -3.25
N GLY A 96 -10.45 -8.92 -2.36
CA GLY A 96 -10.09 -9.82 -1.25
C GLY A 96 -11.18 -9.87 -0.19
N GLY A 97 -11.79 -8.72 0.12
CA GLY A 97 -12.95 -8.64 0.99
C GLY A 97 -12.62 -8.42 2.46
N ARG A 98 -13.07 -9.29 3.35
CA ARG A 98 -12.77 -9.17 4.79
C ARG A 98 -11.74 -10.18 5.21
N GLY A 99 -10.62 -9.72 5.70
CA GLY A 99 -9.68 -10.67 6.25
C GLY A 99 -8.26 -10.17 6.34
N HIS A 100 -7.39 -11.03 5.98
CA HIS A 100 -6.00 -10.79 5.66
C HIS A 100 -5.74 -11.63 4.42
N ASP A 101 -5.85 -10.98 3.30
CA ASP A 101 -5.92 -11.63 2.02
C ASP A 101 -4.60 -11.45 1.26
N ARG A 102 -4.31 -12.37 0.35
CA ARG A 102 -3.23 -12.27 -0.59
C ARG A 102 -3.81 -12.23 -1.99
N VAL A 103 -3.59 -11.12 -2.68
CA VAL A 103 -4.14 -10.88 -4.01
C VAL A 103 -3.01 -10.60 -4.99
N LEU A 104 -3.00 -11.34 -6.09
CA LEU A 104 -2.06 -11.18 -7.18
C LEU A 104 -2.86 -10.81 -8.43
N GLY A 105 -2.56 -9.67 -9.06
CA GLY A 105 -3.12 -9.28 -10.35
C GLY A 105 -2.63 -10.22 -11.44
N GLY A 106 -1.49 -9.97 -11.98
CA GLY A 106 -0.85 -10.83 -12.98
C GLY A 106 -0.29 -10.06 -14.14
N GLU A 107 -0.67 -10.44 -15.36
CA GLU A 107 -0.35 -9.71 -16.57
C GLU A 107 -1.57 -8.89 -16.98
N GLY A 108 -1.45 -7.59 -17.16
CA GLY A 108 -2.53 -6.71 -17.60
C GLY A 108 -2.83 -5.60 -16.60
N ASP A 109 -3.71 -4.67 -16.96
CA ASP A 109 -4.06 -3.54 -16.11
C ASP A 109 -5.15 -3.96 -15.12
N ASP A 110 -4.76 -4.21 -13.87
CA ASP A 110 -5.63 -4.80 -12.85
C ASP A 110 -6.24 -3.76 -11.90
N ALA A 111 -7.44 -4.03 -11.43
CA ALA A 111 -8.11 -3.28 -10.38
C ALA A 111 -8.25 -4.15 -9.14
N MET A 112 -7.57 -3.80 -8.04
CA MET A 112 -7.47 -4.64 -6.85
C MET A 112 -7.92 -3.89 -5.60
N GLU A 113 -8.70 -4.56 -4.76
CA GLU A 113 -9.11 -4.09 -3.45
C GLU A 113 -8.78 -5.16 -2.39
N GLY A 114 -7.98 -4.81 -1.38
CA GLY A 114 -7.72 -5.68 -0.23
C GLY A 114 -8.94 -5.79 0.67
N GLY A 115 -9.56 -4.63 0.94
CA GLY A 115 -10.86 -4.56 1.60
C GLY A 115 -10.81 -4.17 3.07
N GLY A 116 -11.59 -4.83 3.90
CA GLY A 116 -11.79 -4.41 5.29
C GLY A 116 -10.93 -5.15 6.30
N GLY A 117 -9.84 -4.53 6.74
CA GLY A 117 -9.09 -4.92 7.93
C GLY A 117 -9.54 -4.17 9.19
N PHE A 118 -9.14 -4.64 10.37
CA PHE A 118 -9.31 -3.86 11.59
C PHE A 118 -8.10 -2.95 11.79
N PRO A 119 -8.29 -1.63 12.02
CA PRO A 119 -7.19 -0.71 12.30
C PRO A 119 -6.25 -1.25 13.39
N GLY A 120 -4.95 -1.30 13.10
CA GLY A 120 -3.94 -1.81 14.03
C GLY A 120 -3.75 -3.33 14.00
N ARG A 121 -4.26 -4.02 13.00
CA ARG A 121 -4.00 -5.42 12.72
C ARG A 121 -3.31 -5.60 11.37
N ARG A 122 -2.78 -6.78 11.14
CA ARG A 122 -2.23 -7.20 9.85
C ARG A 122 -3.31 -7.03 8.78
N GLY A 123 -2.98 -6.30 7.76
CA GLY A 123 -3.80 -6.08 6.57
C GLY A 123 -3.48 -7.08 5.48
N ASP A 124 -3.66 -6.65 4.26
CA ASP A 124 -3.61 -7.47 3.07
C ASP A 124 -2.25 -7.41 2.38
N GLU A 125 -1.98 -8.37 1.50
CA GLU A 125 -0.79 -8.45 0.66
C GLU A 125 -1.23 -8.42 -0.79
N LEU A 126 -0.98 -7.28 -1.48
CA LEU A 126 -1.45 -7.03 -2.83
C LEU A 126 -0.26 -6.80 -3.77
N HIS A 127 -0.25 -7.51 -4.88
CA HIS A 127 0.80 -7.40 -5.90
C HIS A 127 0.17 -7.22 -7.28
N GLY A 128 0.41 -6.07 -7.92
CA GLY A 128 -0.03 -5.79 -9.29
C GLY A 128 0.63 -6.74 -10.28
N ASN A 129 1.93 -6.77 -10.29
CA ASN A 129 2.88 -7.43 -11.15
C ASN A 129 3.11 -6.68 -12.46
N ALA A 130 2.42 -6.95 -13.56
CA ALA A 130 2.74 -6.34 -14.83
C ALA A 130 1.52 -5.72 -15.50
N GLY A 131 1.60 -4.45 -15.78
CA GLY A 131 0.52 -3.62 -16.32
C GLY A 131 0.34 -2.37 -15.49
N ASN A 132 -0.61 -1.51 -15.86
CA ASN A 132 -0.88 -0.29 -15.11
C ASN A 132 -1.98 -0.57 -14.10
N ASP A 133 -1.58 -0.87 -12.87
CA ASP A 133 -2.49 -1.38 -11.85
C ASP A 133 -3.09 -0.28 -10.98
N ASN A 134 -4.32 -0.50 -10.55
CA ASN A 134 -4.98 0.35 -9.56
C ASN A 134 -5.27 -0.47 -8.31
N ILE A 135 -4.52 -0.21 -7.23
CA ILE A 135 -4.54 -1.02 -6.03
C ILE A 135 -4.97 -0.20 -4.82
N GLU A 136 -5.98 -0.67 -4.09
CA GLU A 136 -6.43 -0.12 -2.81
C GLU A 136 -6.29 -1.15 -1.69
N GLY A 137 -5.44 -0.85 -0.68
CA GLY A 137 -5.24 -1.71 0.49
C GLY A 137 -6.48 -1.80 1.37
N GLY A 138 -7.10 -0.64 1.60
CA GLY A 138 -8.32 -0.56 2.39
C GLY A 138 -8.06 -0.27 3.85
N GLY A 139 -8.28 -1.22 4.73
CA GLY A 139 -8.05 -1.01 6.16
C GLY A 139 -7.22 -2.11 6.80
N GLY A 140 -6.10 -1.73 7.42
CA GLY A 140 -5.20 -2.70 8.01
C GLY A 140 -3.77 -2.17 8.07
N TYR A 141 -2.81 -3.06 8.08
CA TYR A 141 -1.41 -2.77 7.79
C TYR A 141 -1.06 -3.53 6.53
N ASP A 142 -1.23 -2.87 5.41
CA ASP A 142 -1.20 -3.50 4.11
C ASP A 142 0.21 -3.48 3.51
N LEU A 143 0.53 -4.49 2.72
CA LEU A 143 1.70 -4.54 1.87
C LEU A 143 1.24 -4.48 0.42
N ILE A 144 1.64 -3.42 -0.27
CA ILE A 144 1.26 -3.17 -1.65
C ILE A 144 2.51 -3.07 -2.50
N THR A 145 2.54 -3.77 -3.62
CA THR A 145 3.58 -3.64 -4.64
C THR A 145 2.95 -3.47 -6.01
N GLY A 146 3.33 -2.41 -6.73
CA GLY A 146 2.94 -2.20 -8.13
C GLY A 146 3.69 -3.16 -9.04
N ASN A 147 4.97 -3.10 -9.05
CA ASN A 147 5.99 -3.69 -9.90
C ASN A 147 6.08 -2.96 -11.24
N ALA A 148 5.71 -3.53 -12.38
CA ALA A 148 6.01 -2.95 -13.69
C ALA A 148 4.79 -2.31 -14.33
N GLY A 149 4.87 -1.04 -14.68
CA GLY A 149 3.82 -0.23 -15.30
C GLY A 149 3.53 1.05 -14.55
N LEU A 150 2.57 1.83 -15.03
CA LEU A 150 2.18 3.10 -14.42
C LEU A 150 1.11 2.83 -13.35
N ASP A 151 1.53 2.63 -12.12
CA ASP A 151 0.65 2.16 -11.06
C ASP A 151 0.00 3.28 -10.25
N THR A 152 -1.18 3.02 -9.72
CA THR A 152 -1.87 3.88 -8.76
C THR A 152 -2.13 3.08 -7.49
N LEU A 153 -1.40 3.41 -6.42
CA LEU A 153 -1.34 2.63 -5.20
C LEU A 153 -1.86 3.45 -4.01
N ASN A 154 -2.87 2.95 -3.33
CA ASN A 154 -3.47 3.59 -2.17
C ASN A 154 -3.47 2.65 -0.96
N GLY A 155 -2.77 3.03 0.12
CA GLY A 155 -2.74 2.26 1.36
C GLY A 155 -4.08 2.27 2.10
N GLY A 156 -4.69 3.47 2.20
CA GLY A 156 -5.99 3.61 2.83
C GLY A 156 -5.92 3.95 4.31
N GLY A 157 -6.38 3.07 5.17
CA GLY A 157 -6.41 3.34 6.61
C GLY A 157 -5.61 2.36 7.43
N GLY A 158 -4.49 2.80 7.96
CA GLY A 158 -3.64 1.91 8.72
C GLY A 158 -2.23 2.40 8.88
N CYS A 159 -1.28 1.55 8.68
CA CYS A 159 0.13 1.89 8.55
C CYS A 159 0.72 0.97 7.50
N ASP A 160 0.77 1.45 6.29
CA ASP A 160 0.93 0.64 5.11
C ASP A 160 2.37 0.69 4.56
N ARG A 161 2.71 -0.29 3.78
CA ARG A 161 4.00 -0.37 3.08
C ARG A 161 3.72 -0.48 1.60
N ILE A 162 4.13 0.54 0.86
CA ILE A 162 3.87 0.68 -0.57
C ILE A 162 5.20 0.75 -1.30
N PHE A 163 5.37 -0.12 -2.27
CA PHE A 163 6.50 -0.16 -3.18
C PHE A 163 5.95 -0.08 -4.60
N ALA A 164 6.25 0.98 -5.31
CA ALA A 164 5.72 1.14 -6.65
C ALA A 164 6.50 0.30 -7.66
N GLY A 165 7.72 0.56 -7.87
CA GLY A 165 8.57 -0.23 -8.77
C GLY A 165 9.28 0.61 -9.81
N PRO A 166 9.47 0.10 -11.03
CA PRO A 166 9.89 0.90 -12.16
C PRO A 166 8.70 1.58 -12.84
N ASP A 167 8.96 2.63 -13.61
CA ASP A 167 8.01 3.49 -14.31
C ASP A 167 7.42 4.60 -13.40
N ASN A 168 6.56 5.46 -13.94
CA ASN A 168 6.09 6.66 -13.23
C ASN A 168 4.80 6.37 -12.45
N ASP A 169 4.88 6.27 -11.15
CA ASP A 169 3.83 5.79 -10.29
C ASP A 169 3.16 6.90 -9.47
N THR A 170 1.99 6.57 -8.93
CA THR A 170 1.27 7.43 -7.99
C THR A 170 0.98 6.68 -6.70
N LEU A 171 1.53 7.15 -5.58
CA LEU A 171 1.41 6.53 -4.27
C LEU A 171 0.66 7.44 -3.29
N ASN A 172 -0.27 6.86 -2.57
CA ASN A 172 -0.98 7.53 -1.48
C ASN A 172 -0.98 6.64 -0.23
N GLY A 173 -0.31 7.10 0.83
CA GLY A 173 -0.33 6.39 2.11
C GLY A 173 -1.70 6.39 2.78
N GLY A 174 -2.36 7.56 2.79
CA GLY A 174 -3.73 7.68 3.26
C GLY A 174 -3.86 8.17 4.69
N ALA A 175 -4.73 7.53 5.48
CA ALA A 175 -5.01 7.94 6.84
C ALA A 175 -4.33 7.03 7.87
N GLY A 176 -3.09 7.33 8.19
CA GLY A 176 -2.33 6.63 9.22
C GLY A 176 -2.99 6.68 10.60
N ASN A 177 -2.76 5.65 11.39
CA ASN A 177 -3.23 5.63 12.77
C ASN A 177 -2.38 6.55 13.65
N ASN A 178 -2.96 7.66 14.15
CA ASN A 178 -2.35 8.61 15.08
C ASN A 178 -1.94 8.04 16.46
N PHE A 179 -1.72 6.76 16.60
CA PHE A 179 -1.19 6.16 17.83
C PHE A 179 0.29 6.50 17.98
N ARG A 180 0.56 7.45 18.84
CA ARG A 180 1.73 8.28 19.17
C ARG A 180 3.15 7.67 19.07
N ARG A 181 3.38 6.51 18.47
CA ARG A 181 4.72 5.87 18.43
C ARG A 181 5.02 4.97 17.23
N LEU A 182 4.11 4.76 16.32
CA LEU A 182 4.38 3.95 15.15
C LEU A 182 4.73 4.89 13.98
N ARG A 183 5.76 4.56 13.24
CA ARG A 183 5.96 5.06 11.88
C ARG A 183 4.77 4.52 11.11
N CYS A 184 4.01 5.38 10.47
CA CYS A 184 2.83 4.92 9.78
C CYS A 184 3.19 4.51 8.35
N GLU A 185 3.00 5.37 7.42
CA GLU A 185 3.18 4.94 6.04
C GLU A 185 4.66 4.80 5.68
N ARG A 186 4.96 3.82 4.83
CA ARG A 186 6.27 3.70 4.17
C ARG A 186 6.04 3.60 2.68
N LEU A 187 6.38 4.67 1.98
CA LEU A 187 6.23 4.80 0.55
C LEU A 187 7.60 4.80 -0.11
N HIS A 188 7.74 3.98 -1.10
CA HIS A 188 8.93 3.90 -1.93
C HIS A 188 8.53 3.93 -3.40
N GLY A 189 8.93 4.99 -4.12
CA GLY A 189 8.63 5.17 -5.54
C GLY A 189 9.34 4.11 -6.36
N GLY A 190 10.63 4.19 -6.44
CA GLY A 190 11.44 3.22 -7.18
C GLY A 190 12.23 3.86 -8.28
N ALA A 191 11.98 3.50 -9.51
CA ALA A 191 12.61 4.13 -10.67
C ALA A 191 11.53 4.72 -11.58
N GLY A 192 11.68 5.97 -11.98
CA GLY A 192 10.71 6.74 -12.74
C GLY A 192 10.37 8.03 -12.01
N ASN A 193 9.59 8.89 -12.65
CA ASN A 193 9.15 10.12 -12.02
C ASN A 193 7.86 9.86 -11.23
N ASP A 194 7.99 9.62 -9.94
CA ASP A 194 6.91 9.21 -9.07
C ASP A 194 6.20 10.39 -8.39
N THR A 195 4.96 10.19 -8.02
CA THR A 195 4.22 11.13 -7.21
C THR A 195 3.72 10.44 -5.95
N SER A 196 4.18 10.88 -4.78
CA SER A 196 3.83 10.24 -3.52
C SER A 196 3.28 11.20 -2.48
N THR A 197 2.26 10.75 -1.73
CA THR A 197 1.64 11.50 -0.63
C THR A 197 1.56 10.61 0.61
N GLY A 198 2.18 11.02 1.71
CA GLY A 198 2.13 10.30 3.00
C GLY A 198 0.76 10.33 3.64
N GLY A 199 0.19 11.53 3.77
CA GLY A 199 -1.17 11.72 4.27
C GLY A 199 -1.24 12.19 5.71
N VAL A 200 -1.80 11.40 6.60
CA VAL A 200 -1.90 11.74 8.03
C VAL A 200 -1.12 10.71 8.85
N GLY A 201 -0.06 11.14 9.51
CA GLY A 201 0.70 10.19 10.31
C GLY A 201 2.10 10.65 10.64
N ARG A 202 3.00 9.71 10.71
CA ARG A 202 4.44 9.92 10.74
C ARG A 202 5.03 9.04 9.65
N ASP A 203 5.13 9.62 8.51
CA ASP A 203 5.36 8.88 7.31
C ASP A 203 6.85 8.82 6.95
N PHE A 204 7.21 7.81 6.25
CA PHE A 204 8.56 7.61 5.74
C PHE A 204 8.48 7.45 4.24
N MET A 205 9.08 8.37 3.51
CA MET A 205 8.97 8.44 2.07
C MET A 205 10.33 8.45 1.43
N SER A 206 10.46 7.79 0.30
CA SER A 206 11.65 7.73 -0.53
C SER A 206 11.23 7.82 -1.99
N GLY A 207 11.72 8.80 -2.73
CA GLY A 207 11.45 8.94 -4.17
C GLY A 207 12.07 7.79 -4.93
N GLY A 208 13.37 7.76 -4.98
CA GLY A 208 14.11 6.69 -5.63
C GLY A 208 15.06 7.21 -6.71
N PHE A 209 14.87 6.80 -7.94
CA PHE A 209 15.60 7.29 -9.09
C PHE A 209 14.70 8.18 -9.94
N ASP A 210 15.31 9.10 -10.71
CA ASP A 210 14.63 10.06 -11.57
C ASP A 210 13.91 11.17 -10.77
N ASN A 211 13.06 11.99 -11.39
CA ASN A 211 12.57 13.21 -10.77
C ASN A 211 11.22 13.01 -10.10
N ASP A 212 11.20 13.00 -8.79
CA ASP A 212 10.04 12.67 -7.97
C ASP A 212 9.32 13.89 -7.41
N THR A 213 8.07 13.70 -7.04
CA THR A 213 7.29 14.69 -6.28
C THR A 213 6.72 14.03 -5.03
N GLN A 214 7.08 14.57 -3.85
CA GLN A 214 6.73 13.98 -2.58
C GLN A 214 6.03 15.00 -1.67
N SER A 215 4.96 14.58 -0.98
CA SER A 215 4.30 15.39 0.05
C SER A 215 4.03 14.57 1.31
N GLY A 216 4.63 14.97 2.44
CA GLY A 216 4.45 14.31 3.73
C GLY A 216 3.02 14.46 4.27
N GLY A 217 2.48 15.67 4.21
CA GLY A 217 1.11 15.95 4.62
C GLY A 217 0.98 16.45 6.05
N ASN A 218 0.26 15.73 6.91
CA ASN A 218 0.13 16.12 8.32
C ASN A 218 0.86 15.13 9.21
N GLY A 219 1.93 15.55 9.85
CA GLY A 219 2.61 14.61 10.72
C GLY A 219 3.95 15.06 11.25
N SER A 220 4.84 14.12 11.34
CA SER A 220 6.25 14.41 11.57
C SER A 220 7.03 13.44 10.70
N ASP A 221 7.21 13.85 9.48
CA ASP A 221 7.52 12.98 8.37
C ASP A 221 9.03 12.93 8.10
N LYS A 222 9.45 11.90 7.42
CA LYS A 222 10.80 11.72 6.93
C LYS A 222 10.75 11.52 5.44
N ILE A 223 11.34 12.44 4.70
CA ILE A 223 11.33 12.45 3.25
C ILE A 223 12.76 12.40 2.73
N PHE A 224 13.02 11.47 1.87
CA PHE A 224 14.28 11.29 1.15
C PHE A 224 14.02 11.52 -0.34
N ALA A 225 14.59 12.56 -0.89
CA ALA A 225 14.52 12.85 -2.32
C ALA A 225 15.25 11.75 -3.11
N ASN A 226 16.50 11.50 -2.78
CA ASN A 226 17.42 10.52 -3.37
C ASN A 226 18.00 11.00 -4.70
N GLN A 227 17.84 10.24 -5.80
CA GLN A 227 18.50 10.53 -7.07
C GLN A 227 17.55 11.18 -8.06
N GLY A 228 17.89 12.36 -8.52
CA GLY A 228 17.15 13.10 -9.51
C GLY A 228 17.02 14.56 -9.14
N ARG A 229 16.15 15.25 -9.80
CA ARG A 229 15.72 16.57 -9.40
C ARG A 229 14.33 16.50 -8.82
N ASP A 230 14.26 16.45 -7.52
CA ASP A 230 13.07 16.15 -6.79
C ASP A 230 12.38 17.41 -6.23
N VAL A 231 11.08 17.27 -5.98
CA VAL A 231 10.28 18.27 -5.27
C VAL A 231 9.68 17.62 -4.04
N SER A 232 10.10 18.07 -2.85
CA SER A 232 9.67 17.50 -1.58
C SER A 232 9.04 18.54 -0.66
N ASP A 233 7.82 18.26 -0.17
CA ASP A 233 7.08 19.11 0.77
C ASP A 233 6.78 18.33 2.07
N GLY A 234 7.30 18.82 3.21
CA GLY A 234 7.01 18.24 4.53
C GLY A 234 5.56 18.39 4.96
N GLY A 235 4.98 19.58 4.72
CA GLY A 235 3.59 19.86 5.05
C GLY A 235 3.40 20.45 6.45
N ASN A 236 2.52 19.85 7.26
CA ASN A 236 2.28 20.32 8.62
C ASN A 236 2.95 19.40 9.63
N GLY A 237 3.90 19.91 10.39
CA GLY A 237 4.41 19.05 11.43
C GLY A 237 5.80 19.37 11.94
N ARG A 238 6.57 18.35 12.12
CA ARG A 238 7.99 18.48 12.40
C ARG A 238 8.72 17.48 11.53
N ASP A 239 9.16 17.96 10.40
CA ASP A 239 9.57 17.11 9.32
C ASP A 239 11.09 17.07 9.19
N VAL A 240 11.60 16.06 8.54
CA VAL A 240 13.00 15.93 8.22
C VAL A 240 13.12 15.57 6.75
N LEU A 241 13.74 16.46 6.00
CA LEU A 241 13.92 16.33 4.57
C LEU A 241 15.41 16.15 4.27
N TRP A 242 15.72 15.19 3.41
CA TRP A 242 17.05 14.90 2.89
C TRP A 242 17.03 15.04 1.37
N ALA A 243 17.99 15.77 0.80
CA ALA A 243 18.25 15.78 -0.64
C ALA A 243 19.13 14.55 -0.90
N LEU A 244 19.79 13.84 -0.68
CA LEU A 244 20.61 12.65 -0.86
C LEU A 244 20.76 12.23 -2.31
N SER A 245 21.77 12.73 -2.94
CA SER A 245 22.17 12.30 -4.27
C SER A 245 23.63 11.82 -4.28
N ARG A 246 23.82 10.51 -4.32
CA ARG A 246 25.18 9.94 -4.38
C ARG A 246 25.66 9.63 -5.78
N LYS A 247 24.77 9.28 -6.68
CA LYS A 247 25.14 8.67 -7.97
C LYS A 247 25.02 9.63 -9.13
N ASP A 248 24.23 10.66 -9.00
CA ASP A 248 24.01 11.70 -9.99
C ASP A 248 24.94 12.90 -9.81
N VAL A 249 25.53 13.14 -8.64
CA VAL A 249 26.59 14.15 -8.47
C VAL A 249 27.81 13.76 -9.29
N THR A 250 27.84 14.25 -10.51
CA THR A 250 28.98 14.05 -11.44
C THR A 250 30.09 15.06 -11.21
N ALA A 251 29.74 16.22 -10.64
CA ALA A 251 30.69 17.28 -10.26
C ALA A 251 30.09 18.12 -9.13
N ILE A 252 30.92 18.54 -8.17
CA ILE A 252 30.51 19.44 -7.10
C ILE A 252 29.98 20.76 -7.69
N GLY A 253 28.79 21.18 -7.27
CA GLY A 253 28.12 22.37 -7.76
C GLY A 253 27.36 22.13 -9.06
N ASP A 254 26.93 20.90 -9.32
CA ASP A 254 25.95 20.59 -10.36
C ASP A 254 24.71 21.47 -10.17
N LEU A 255 23.99 21.75 -11.26
CA LEU A 255 22.89 22.72 -11.23
C LEU A 255 21.51 22.04 -11.10
N GLU A 256 21.50 20.72 -11.00
CA GLU A 256 20.27 19.89 -10.97
C GLU A 256 19.93 19.44 -9.55
N GLY A 257 19.86 20.36 -8.60
CA GLY A 257 19.49 20.06 -7.23
C GLY A 257 17.99 20.08 -6.98
N ASP A 258 17.63 19.68 -5.80
CA ASP A 258 16.27 19.48 -5.33
C ASP A 258 15.56 20.77 -4.90
N GLU A 259 14.22 20.72 -4.88
CA GLU A 259 13.38 21.74 -4.25
C GLU A 259 12.70 21.16 -3.01
N LEU A 260 13.08 21.65 -1.82
CA LEU A 260 12.59 21.15 -0.55
C LEU A 260 11.84 22.23 0.22
N SER A 261 10.60 21.96 0.61
CA SER A 261 9.76 22.81 1.43
C SER A 261 9.47 22.15 2.78
N GLY A 262 9.63 22.87 3.91
CA GLY A 262 9.26 22.36 5.24
C GLY A 262 7.78 22.45 5.52
N GLY A 263 7.17 23.57 5.12
CA GLY A 263 5.77 23.86 5.40
C GLY A 263 5.55 24.52 6.76
N GLU A 264 4.60 24.03 7.55
CA GLU A 264 4.30 24.55 8.88
C GLU A 264 4.90 23.62 9.96
N GLY A 265 5.85 24.11 10.75
CA GLY A 265 6.42 23.24 11.77
C GLY A 265 7.73 23.71 12.35
N ASN A 266 8.52 22.77 12.84
CA ASN A 266 9.94 23.04 13.16
C ASN A 266 10.77 21.99 12.47
N ASP A 267 11.17 22.29 11.27
CA ASP A 267 11.63 21.33 10.30
C ASP A 267 13.17 21.25 10.25
N ARG A 268 13.65 20.22 9.65
CA ARG A 268 15.08 19.99 9.54
C ARG A 268 15.43 19.53 8.13
N PHE A 269 16.34 20.28 7.52
CA PHE A 269 16.86 19.99 6.19
C PHE A 269 18.29 19.51 6.28
N LEU A 270 18.61 18.49 5.52
CA LEU A 270 19.91 17.86 5.41
C LEU A 270 20.26 17.74 3.92
N VAL A 271 20.81 18.81 3.38
CA VAL A 271 21.00 19.04 1.94
C VAL A 271 22.47 19.29 1.58
N ARG A 272 23.38 18.61 2.28
CA ARG A 272 24.81 18.73 2.05
C ARG A 272 25.31 17.60 1.16
N ASP A 273 25.02 17.64 -0.11
CA ASP A 273 25.35 16.61 -1.10
C ASP A 273 26.22 17.10 -2.26
N GLY A 274 26.38 18.41 -2.40
CA GLY A 274 27.24 19.02 -3.42
C GLY A 274 26.49 19.49 -4.65
N GLU A 275 25.18 19.41 -4.65
CA GLU A 275 24.28 19.95 -5.66
C GLU A 275 23.84 21.37 -5.32
N LYS A 276 22.92 21.89 -6.08
CA LYS A 276 22.37 23.24 -5.85
C LYS A 276 20.90 23.12 -5.49
N ASP A 277 20.62 22.88 -4.22
CA ASP A 277 19.27 22.77 -3.73
C ASP A 277 18.60 24.11 -3.48
N LEU A 278 17.29 24.10 -3.57
CA LEU A 278 16.42 25.22 -3.21
C LEU A 278 15.63 24.88 -1.96
N ILE A 279 15.85 25.60 -0.87
CA ILE A 279 15.25 25.31 0.44
C ILE A 279 14.31 26.42 0.87
N HIS A 280 13.04 26.07 1.09
CA HIS A 280 11.98 26.88 1.62
C HIS A 280 11.59 26.35 3.00
N CYS A 281 11.89 27.10 4.07
CA CYS A 281 11.61 26.60 5.42
C CYS A 281 10.13 26.69 5.80
N GLY A 282 9.44 27.78 5.42
CA GLY A 282 8.05 27.99 5.76
C GLY A 282 7.86 28.58 7.14
N GLY A 283 6.89 28.05 7.90
CA GLY A 283 6.53 28.61 9.20
C GLY A 283 7.04 27.79 10.38
N GLY A 284 7.86 28.40 11.25
CA GLY A 284 8.34 27.65 12.39
C GLY A 284 9.63 28.12 13.01
N ASN A 285 10.43 27.16 13.45
CA ASN A 285 11.81 27.41 13.87
C ASN A 285 12.71 26.30 13.31
N ASP A 286 13.18 26.52 12.11
CA ASP A 286 13.71 25.53 11.23
C ASP A 286 15.23 25.47 11.26
N ARG A 287 15.76 24.32 10.95
CA ARG A 287 17.21 24.10 10.90
C ARG A 287 17.63 23.50 9.58
N VAL A 288 18.51 24.21 8.90
CA VAL A 288 19.11 23.79 7.63
C VAL A 288 20.60 23.47 7.86
N ILE A 289 21.04 22.32 7.37
CA ILE A 289 22.44 21.98 7.20
C ILE A 289 22.67 21.84 5.69
N ALA A 290 23.29 22.85 5.12
CA ALA A 290 23.47 23.02 3.69
C ALA A 290 24.94 23.10 3.31
N ASP A 291 25.26 23.09 2.05
CA ASP A 291 26.57 23.41 1.56
C ASP A 291 26.63 24.80 0.87
N GLN A 292 27.74 25.12 0.23
CA GLN A 292 27.97 26.44 -0.36
C GLN A 292 27.26 26.65 -1.70
N TYR A 293 26.64 25.62 -2.27
CA TYR A 293 25.97 25.69 -3.57
C TYR A 293 24.47 25.93 -3.40
N ASP A 294 23.94 25.60 -2.24
CA ASP A 294 22.52 25.67 -1.93
C ASP A 294 21.98 27.09 -1.86
N GLN A 295 20.74 27.23 -2.24
CA GLN A 295 19.98 28.46 -2.07
C GLN A 295 18.95 28.28 -0.94
N VAL A 296 19.25 28.90 0.21
CA VAL A 296 18.39 28.84 1.39
C VAL A 296 17.60 30.14 1.52
N ASP A 297 16.29 30.04 1.65
CA ASP A 297 15.43 31.21 1.78
C ASP A 297 15.62 31.95 3.11
N PRO A 298 15.33 33.27 3.14
CA PRO A 298 15.50 34.09 4.34
C PRO A 298 14.56 33.76 5.51
N ASP A 299 13.50 32.96 5.29
CA ASP A 299 12.59 32.49 6.32
C ASP A 299 13.17 31.38 7.20
N CYS A 300 14.32 30.84 6.86
CA CYS A 300 15.03 29.83 7.63
C CYS A 300 15.81 30.46 8.81
N GLU A 301 15.49 30.11 10.07
CA GLU A 301 16.07 30.76 11.26
C GLU A 301 17.43 30.23 11.66
N ARG A 302 17.76 28.97 11.37
CA ARG A 302 19.01 28.34 11.77
C ARG A 302 19.69 27.65 10.60
N VAL A 303 20.52 28.40 9.90
CA VAL A 303 21.25 27.91 8.75
C VAL A 303 22.70 27.65 9.12
N GLU A 304 23.19 26.45 8.87
CA GLU A 304 24.58 26.04 9.03
C GLU A 304 25.13 25.61 7.67
N ILE A 305 26.01 26.46 7.10
CA ILE A 305 26.68 26.13 5.84
C ILE A 305 27.99 25.39 6.14
N ARG A 306 28.12 24.19 5.57
CA ARG A 306 29.32 23.36 5.67
C ARG A 306 29.92 23.17 4.30
N THR A 307 31.04 23.78 4.07
CA THR A 307 31.73 23.74 2.77
C THR A 307 32.15 22.32 2.40
N ILE A 308 31.83 21.90 1.21
CA ILE A 308 32.28 20.67 0.55
C ILE A 308 33.39 21.05 -0.45
N THR A 309 34.50 20.35 -0.40
CA THR A 309 35.63 20.56 -1.31
C THR A 309 35.99 19.33 -2.13
N SER A 310 35.36 18.19 -1.84
CA SER A 310 35.53 16.94 -2.58
C SER A 310 34.29 16.06 -2.47
N LEU A 311 34.06 15.20 -3.45
CA LEU A 311 33.00 14.21 -3.41
C LEU A 311 33.13 13.21 -2.25
N ASP A 312 34.35 12.97 -1.77
CA ASP A 312 34.59 12.10 -0.60
C ASP A 312 33.90 12.64 0.66
N GLN A 313 33.74 13.97 0.80
CA GLN A 313 33.09 14.59 1.94
C GLN A 313 31.57 14.40 1.93
N VAL A 314 30.96 14.26 0.77
CA VAL A 314 29.58 13.87 0.59
C VAL A 314 29.37 12.46 1.11
N GLN A 315 30.27 11.54 0.77
CA GLN A 315 30.24 10.14 1.23
C GLN A 315 30.37 10.01 2.75
N ASP A 316 31.29 10.73 3.38
CA ASP A 316 31.51 10.65 4.84
C ASP A 316 30.27 11.06 5.66
N ASP A 317 29.49 12.02 5.17
CA ASP A 317 28.28 12.47 5.85
C ASP A 317 27.12 11.48 5.72
N GLU A 318 27.07 10.73 4.64
CA GLU A 318 26.05 9.70 4.44
C GLU A 318 26.36 8.42 5.23
N GLU A 319 27.59 7.95 5.32
CA GLU A 319 27.97 6.80 6.12
C GLU A 319 27.70 7.01 7.63
N ASN A 320 27.72 8.25 8.11
CA ASN A 320 27.34 8.60 9.47
C ASN A 320 25.83 8.73 9.70
N ARG A 321 25.00 8.59 8.66
CA ARG A 321 23.54 8.62 8.75
C ARG A 321 23.00 7.21 8.97
N THR A 322 23.03 6.72 10.19
CA THR A 322 22.46 5.41 10.59
C THR A 322 20.94 5.29 10.41
N GLU A 323 20.30 6.23 9.72
CA GLU A 323 18.85 6.31 9.55
C GLU A 323 18.38 6.36 8.09
N ALA A 324 19.27 6.49 7.11
CA ALA A 324 18.87 6.35 5.71
C ALA A 324 18.61 4.86 5.41
N PRO A 325 17.51 4.49 4.77
CA PRO A 325 17.36 3.13 4.29
C PRO A 325 18.47 2.88 3.27
N SER A 326 19.25 1.84 3.44
CA SER A 326 20.03 1.31 2.32
C SER A 326 19.00 0.77 1.30
N GLU A 327 19.15 1.12 0.04
CA GLU A 327 18.36 0.58 -1.07
C GLU A 327 18.27 -0.96 -1.02
N ASP A 328 19.29 -1.63 -0.43
CA ASP A 328 19.38 -3.09 -0.30
C ASP A 328 18.65 -3.70 0.92
N GLN A 329 18.07 -2.92 1.83
CA GLN A 329 17.44 -3.48 3.05
C GLN A 329 15.93 -3.52 3.01
N ASP A 330 15.31 -2.96 1.98
CA ASP A 330 13.87 -2.90 1.83
C ASP A 330 13.37 -3.56 0.53
N GLU A 331 14.21 -4.42 -0.10
CA GLU A 331 13.71 -5.29 -1.16
C GLU A 331 12.48 -6.02 -0.60
N GLY A 332 11.33 -5.74 -1.22
CA GLY A 332 10.11 -6.48 -0.97
C GLY A 332 10.37 -7.99 -1.13
N PRO A 333 9.49 -8.85 -0.68
CA PRO A 333 9.70 -10.27 -0.79
C PRO A 333 9.93 -10.62 -2.26
N THR A 334 11.13 -11.09 -2.57
CA THR A 334 11.42 -11.69 -3.88
C THR A 334 10.38 -12.76 -4.19
N PRO A 335 9.89 -12.84 -5.41
CA PRO A 335 8.76 -13.70 -5.81
C PRO A 335 8.97 -15.18 -5.53
#